data_5132b95fb8d4075b203a1a8a41d7f208
#
_entry.id   5132b95fb8d4075b203a1a8a41d7f208
#
_cell.length_a   1.000
_cell.length_b   1.000
_cell.length_c   1.000
_cell.angle_alpha   90.00
_cell.angle_beta   90.00
_cell.angle_gamma   90.00
#
_symmetry.space_group_name_H-M   'P 1'
#
loop_
_entity.id
_entity.type
_entity.pdbx_description
1 polymer ?
#
loop_
_entity_poly.entity_id
_entity_poly.type
_entity_poly.pdbx_seq_one_letter_code
_entity_poly.pdbx_strand_id
1 'polypeptide(L)'
;MAKKNYYKILGVSRTASPEEISAAKNRLAKKYHPDANMKDGIDTTKKMQRILEAYRILSDPKKRASYDRKVFGKPSSDSDRNFDLFNLHNNNVEETDPVIGTPFVNYWRAADSLYDITLESEQLFKDKNKENTRSARLSDLAAQALSYAVTLREAEIPEKYWLPAIMDWLLFTWYKNRNLPVSYLLKLYDEYSKKELNGFKRVKIQKEQLHFQHSLKRLVNYG
;
A
#
# COMPACT_ATOMS: atom_id res chain seq x y z
N MET A 1 -24.92 -2.33 2.34
CA MET A 1 -23.85 -2.80 1.42
C MET A 1 -23.14 -3.99 2.01
N ALA A 2 -23.00 -5.11 1.29
CA ALA A 2 -22.31 -6.30 1.80
C ALA A 2 -20.83 -5.96 2.06
N LYS A 3 -20.34 -6.20 3.27
CA LYS A 3 -18.94 -5.97 3.64
C LYS A 3 -18.04 -6.87 2.80
N LYS A 4 -17.04 -6.30 2.12
CA LYS A 4 -16.06 -7.05 1.32
C LYS A 4 -15.29 -8.02 2.22
N ASN A 5 -15.24 -9.31 1.86
CA ASN A 5 -14.44 -10.29 2.60
C ASN A 5 -13.09 -10.49 1.92
N TYR A 6 -12.05 -9.84 2.46
CA TYR A 6 -10.69 -9.85 1.89
C TYR A 6 -10.04 -11.24 1.92
N TYR A 7 -10.32 -12.07 2.92
CA TYR A 7 -9.85 -13.46 2.96
C TYR A 7 -10.41 -14.28 1.80
N LYS A 8 -11.71 -14.10 1.49
CA LYS A 8 -12.33 -14.76 0.32
C LYS A 8 -11.76 -14.24 -1.00
N ILE A 9 -11.40 -12.94 -1.08
CA ILE A 9 -10.81 -12.37 -2.29
C ILE A 9 -9.43 -12.98 -2.56
N LEU A 10 -8.61 -13.19 -1.54
CA LEU A 10 -7.31 -13.85 -1.67
C LEU A 10 -7.42 -15.39 -1.72
N GLY A 11 -8.55 -15.96 -1.33
CA GLY A 11 -8.76 -17.41 -1.24
C GLY A 11 -7.92 -18.06 -0.12
N VAL A 12 -7.80 -17.38 1.00
CA VAL A 12 -7.06 -17.83 2.19
C VAL A 12 -7.95 -17.93 3.42
N SER A 13 -7.50 -18.69 4.43
CA SER A 13 -8.17 -18.79 5.73
C SER A 13 -8.04 -17.47 6.51
N ARG A 14 -8.95 -17.26 7.49
CA ARG A 14 -8.79 -16.19 8.49
C ARG A 14 -7.61 -16.40 9.43
N THR A 15 -7.11 -17.62 9.52
CA THR A 15 -5.91 -17.99 10.30
C THR A 15 -4.65 -18.02 9.46
N ALA A 16 -4.72 -17.60 8.19
CA ALA A 16 -3.60 -17.62 7.27
C ALA A 16 -2.42 -16.79 7.78
N SER A 17 -1.22 -17.34 7.63
CA SER A 17 0.03 -16.66 7.95
C SER A 17 0.32 -15.51 6.98
N PRO A 18 1.19 -14.56 7.33
CA PRO A 18 1.63 -13.52 6.41
C PRO A 18 2.20 -14.08 5.10
N GLU A 19 2.92 -15.19 5.18
CA GLU A 19 3.52 -15.89 4.04
C GLU A 19 2.44 -16.46 3.12
N GLU A 20 1.41 -17.10 3.69
CA GLU A 20 0.26 -17.62 2.92
C GLU A 20 -0.51 -16.52 2.22
N ILE A 21 -0.70 -15.38 2.89
CA ILE A 21 -1.34 -14.19 2.33
C ILE A 21 -0.52 -13.65 1.15
N SER A 22 0.80 -13.58 1.31
CA SER A 22 1.73 -13.13 0.26
C SER A 22 1.75 -14.10 -0.94
N ALA A 23 1.84 -15.40 -0.67
CA ALA A 23 1.80 -16.44 -1.70
C ALA A 23 0.48 -16.42 -2.49
N ALA A 24 -0.64 -16.24 -1.80
CA ALA A 24 -1.96 -16.15 -2.42
C ALA A 24 -2.07 -14.92 -3.34
N LYS A 25 -1.60 -13.74 -2.88
CA LYS A 25 -1.53 -12.53 -3.70
C LYS A 25 -0.69 -12.77 -4.95
N ASN A 26 0.50 -13.40 -4.83
CA ASN A 26 1.38 -13.67 -5.95
C ASN A 26 0.75 -14.59 -6.99
N ARG A 27 0.11 -15.67 -6.55
CA ARG A 27 -0.62 -16.60 -7.40
C ARG A 27 -1.75 -15.92 -8.16
N LEU A 28 -2.55 -15.09 -7.46
CA LEU A 28 -3.66 -14.38 -8.08
C LEU A 28 -3.17 -13.27 -9.01
N ALA A 29 -2.07 -12.60 -8.67
CA ALA A 29 -1.45 -11.60 -9.52
C ALA A 29 -1.01 -12.19 -10.87
N LYS A 30 -0.37 -13.36 -10.87
CA LYS A 30 -0.03 -14.08 -12.13
C LYS A 30 -1.28 -14.40 -12.94
N LYS A 31 -2.34 -14.87 -12.28
CA LYS A 31 -3.58 -15.32 -12.96
C LYS A 31 -4.38 -14.17 -13.56
N TYR A 32 -4.46 -13.03 -12.87
CA TYR A 32 -5.31 -11.89 -13.25
C TYR A 32 -4.53 -10.68 -13.73
N HIS A 33 -3.31 -10.92 -14.26
CA HIS A 33 -2.54 -9.84 -14.88
C HIS A 33 -3.33 -9.22 -16.03
N PRO A 34 -3.54 -7.87 -16.06
CA PRO A 34 -4.24 -7.24 -17.17
C PRO A 34 -3.66 -7.62 -18.54
N ASP A 35 -2.34 -7.53 -18.66
CA ASP A 35 -1.61 -7.79 -19.89
C ASP A 35 -1.64 -9.28 -20.34
N ALA A 36 -1.70 -10.22 -19.37
CA ALA A 36 -1.86 -11.64 -19.71
C ALA A 36 -3.28 -11.98 -20.20
N ASN A 37 -4.28 -11.18 -19.77
CA ASN A 37 -5.69 -11.42 -20.08
C ASN A 37 -6.25 -10.44 -21.13
N MET A 38 -5.49 -9.41 -21.54
CA MET A 38 -5.91 -8.49 -22.62
C MET A 38 -6.04 -9.21 -23.98
N LYS A 39 -5.21 -10.22 -24.22
CA LYS A 39 -5.30 -11.03 -25.45
C LYS A 39 -6.63 -11.78 -25.57
N ASP A 40 -7.26 -12.10 -24.43
CA ASP A 40 -8.53 -12.81 -24.36
C ASP A 40 -9.73 -11.86 -24.22
N GLY A 41 -9.54 -10.54 -24.32
CA GLY A 41 -10.60 -9.53 -24.20
C GLY A 41 -11.19 -9.40 -22.79
N ILE A 42 -10.56 -9.99 -21.77
CA ILE A 42 -11.08 -10.02 -20.39
C ILE A 42 -10.47 -8.88 -19.57
N ASP A 43 -11.29 -7.89 -19.18
CA ASP A 43 -10.87 -6.84 -18.25
C ASP A 43 -10.72 -7.37 -16.82
N THR A 44 -9.50 -7.72 -16.44
CA THR A 44 -9.15 -8.21 -15.11
C THR A 44 -8.76 -7.09 -14.13
N THR A 45 -8.73 -5.84 -14.58
CA THR A 45 -8.29 -4.68 -13.80
C THR A 45 -9.02 -4.55 -12.46
N LYS A 46 -10.35 -4.67 -12.47
CA LYS A 46 -11.15 -4.61 -11.23
C LYS A 46 -10.88 -5.76 -10.26
N LYS A 47 -10.61 -6.97 -10.80
CA LYS A 47 -10.23 -8.12 -9.96
C LYS A 47 -8.86 -7.89 -9.33
N MET A 48 -7.92 -7.40 -10.11
CA MET A 48 -6.58 -7.12 -9.64
C MET A 48 -6.57 -6.04 -8.55
N GLN A 49 -7.28 -4.93 -8.75
CA GLN A 49 -7.45 -3.90 -7.73
C GLN A 49 -7.99 -4.46 -6.40
N ARG A 50 -8.98 -5.37 -6.45
CA ARG A 50 -9.51 -6.02 -5.25
C ARG A 50 -8.50 -6.93 -4.56
N ILE A 51 -7.65 -7.62 -5.32
CA ILE A 51 -6.58 -8.47 -4.78
C ILE A 51 -5.55 -7.61 -4.06
N LEU A 52 -5.11 -6.51 -4.67
CA LEU A 52 -4.15 -5.58 -4.05
C LEU A 52 -4.75 -4.89 -2.81
N GLU A 53 -6.02 -4.46 -2.86
CA GLU A 53 -6.74 -3.91 -1.71
C GLU A 53 -6.79 -4.92 -0.55
N ALA A 54 -7.13 -6.18 -0.84
CA ALA A 54 -7.18 -7.24 0.15
C ALA A 54 -5.80 -7.51 0.77
N TYR A 55 -4.77 -7.58 -0.05
CA TYR A 55 -3.39 -7.76 0.40
C TYR A 55 -2.94 -6.61 1.30
N ARG A 56 -3.16 -5.35 0.90
CA ARG A 56 -2.82 -4.16 1.68
C ARG A 56 -3.38 -4.18 3.09
N ILE A 57 -4.60 -4.70 3.25
CA ILE A 57 -5.25 -4.77 4.56
C ILE A 57 -4.79 -5.99 5.36
N LEU A 58 -4.61 -7.14 4.72
CA LEU A 58 -4.33 -8.39 5.43
C LEU A 58 -2.84 -8.63 5.70
N SER A 59 -1.93 -7.99 4.93
CA SER A 59 -0.48 -8.10 5.14
C SER A 59 0.03 -7.25 6.32
N ASP A 60 -0.72 -6.24 6.72
CA ASP A 60 -0.40 -5.40 7.88
C ASP A 60 -1.15 -5.90 9.10
N PRO A 61 -0.47 -6.33 10.18
CA PRO A 61 -1.11 -6.87 11.38
C PRO A 61 -2.11 -5.89 12.03
N LYS A 62 -1.81 -4.59 12.05
CA LYS A 62 -2.69 -3.56 12.64
C LYS A 62 -3.93 -3.34 11.77
N LYS A 63 -3.76 -3.23 10.46
CA LYS A 63 -4.86 -3.09 9.49
C LYS A 63 -5.74 -4.34 9.50
N ARG A 64 -5.11 -5.55 9.53
CA ARG A 64 -5.80 -6.83 9.62
C ARG A 64 -6.64 -6.94 10.90
N ALA A 65 -6.07 -6.64 12.07
CA ALA A 65 -6.80 -6.66 13.34
C ALA A 65 -7.97 -5.67 13.36
N SER A 66 -7.78 -4.46 12.82
CA SER A 66 -8.84 -3.47 12.68
C SER A 66 -9.95 -3.95 11.74
N TYR A 67 -9.58 -4.55 10.61
CA TYR A 67 -10.50 -5.11 9.64
C TYR A 67 -11.31 -6.29 10.24
N ASP A 68 -10.64 -7.22 10.91
CA ASP A 68 -11.28 -8.36 11.57
C ASP A 68 -12.29 -7.93 12.62
N ARG A 69 -11.94 -6.91 13.42
CA ARG A 69 -12.85 -6.33 14.41
C ARG A 69 -14.08 -5.69 13.78
N LYS A 70 -13.90 -5.00 12.63
CA LYS A 70 -15.00 -4.33 11.91
C LYS A 70 -15.93 -5.32 11.19
N VAL A 71 -15.39 -6.41 10.67
CA VAL A 71 -16.13 -7.35 9.81
C VAL A 71 -16.70 -8.52 10.60
N PHE A 72 -15.95 -9.02 11.58
CA PHE A 72 -16.29 -10.24 12.32
C PHE A 72 -16.64 -10.02 13.80
N GLY A 73 -16.53 -8.76 14.28
CA GLY A 73 -16.76 -8.42 15.68
C GLY A 73 -15.55 -8.66 16.59
N LYS A 74 -15.67 -8.34 17.88
CA LYS A 74 -14.61 -8.62 18.86
C LYS A 74 -14.45 -10.14 19.01
N PRO A 75 -13.21 -10.67 19.01
CA PRO A 75 -12.99 -12.05 19.40
C PRO A 75 -13.46 -12.23 20.85
N SER A 76 -14.32 -13.20 21.09
CA SER A 76 -14.65 -13.66 22.42
C SER A 76 -13.51 -14.51 22.93
N SER A 77 -12.92 -14.07 24.06
CA SER A 77 -11.98 -14.78 24.97
C SER A 77 -10.48 -14.71 24.69
N ASP A 78 -9.83 -14.26 25.65
CA ASP A 78 -8.64 -14.58 26.52
C ASP A 78 -7.33 -15.15 25.93
N SER A 79 -7.18 -15.45 24.65
CA SER A 79 -5.95 -16.02 24.08
C SER A 79 -4.99 -15.01 23.43
N ASP A 80 -5.38 -13.74 23.22
CA ASP A 80 -4.60 -12.76 22.46
C ASP A 80 -3.90 -11.68 23.31
N ARG A 81 -3.68 -11.93 24.62
CA ARG A 81 -2.96 -10.97 25.47
C ARG A 81 -1.44 -11.03 25.36
N ASN A 82 -0.90 -11.96 24.57
CA ASN A 82 0.55 -12.10 24.34
C ASN A 82 0.95 -11.91 22.87
N PHE A 83 0.31 -10.99 22.15
CA PHE A 83 0.93 -10.49 20.93
C PHE A 83 1.90 -9.38 21.32
N ASP A 84 3.12 -9.83 21.56
CA ASP A 84 4.24 -9.07 22.07
C ASP A 84 4.53 -7.88 21.15
N LEU A 85 4.39 -6.67 21.70
CA LEU A 85 4.85 -5.41 21.07
C LEU A 85 6.37 -5.45 20.76
N PHE A 86 7.07 -6.46 21.25
CA PHE A 86 8.52 -6.62 21.14
C PHE A 86 8.98 -7.14 19.78
N ASN A 87 8.12 -7.83 19.02
CA ASN A 87 8.47 -8.37 17.69
C ASN A 87 8.34 -7.36 16.55
N LEU A 88 7.94 -6.13 16.83
CA LEU A 88 7.88 -5.06 15.83
C LEU A 88 9.22 -4.39 15.55
N HIS A 89 10.25 -4.70 16.34
CA HIS A 89 11.57 -4.03 16.22
C HIS A 89 12.72 -4.95 15.85
N ASN A 90 12.49 -6.26 15.72
CA ASN A 90 13.53 -7.22 15.38
C ASN A 90 13.12 -8.07 14.18
N ASN A 91 12.90 -7.43 13.05
CA ASN A 91 12.89 -8.15 11.78
C ASN A 91 14.33 -8.37 11.30
N ASN A 92 15.02 -9.26 11.96
CA ASN A 92 15.96 -10.13 11.26
C ASN A 92 15.08 -11.04 10.38
N VAL A 93 14.73 -10.55 9.20
CA VAL A 93 14.11 -11.35 8.16
C VAL A 93 15.20 -12.27 7.66
N GLU A 94 15.17 -13.54 8.10
CA GLU A 94 15.92 -14.59 7.45
C GLU A 94 15.53 -14.62 5.97
N GLU A 95 16.55 -14.55 5.11
CA GLU A 95 16.49 -14.52 3.65
C GLU A 95 15.91 -15.82 3.06
N THR A 96 14.68 -16.19 3.34
CA THR A 96 14.11 -17.42 2.76
C THR A 96 12.94 -17.22 1.81
N ASP A 97 12.43 -15.99 1.66
CA ASP A 97 11.43 -15.70 0.63
C ASP A 97 11.95 -14.60 -0.32
N PRO A 98 12.32 -14.94 -1.57
CA PRO A 98 12.86 -13.97 -2.54
C PRO A 98 11.87 -12.86 -2.90
N VAL A 99 10.67 -12.87 -2.34
CA VAL A 99 9.59 -11.92 -2.62
C VAL A 99 9.48 -10.84 -1.56
N ILE A 100 9.77 -11.14 -0.29
CA ILE A 100 9.60 -10.20 0.83
C ILE A 100 10.82 -9.28 0.98
N GLY A 101 12.00 -9.72 0.59
CA GLY A 101 13.26 -8.99 0.69
C GLY A 101 13.61 -8.11 -0.51
N THR A 102 12.74 -7.96 -1.49
CA THR A 102 13.08 -7.21 -2.70
C THR A 102 12.96 -5.70 -2.48
N PRO A 103 13.94 -4.91 -2.95
CA PRO A 103 13.96 -3.46 -2.74
C PRO A 103 12.66 -2.76 -3.14
N PHE A 104 12.04 -3.18 -4.25
CA PHE A 104 10.84 -2.51 -4.76
C PHE A 104 9.60 -2.69 -3.85
N VAL A 105 9.46 -3.84 -3.20
CA VAL A 105 8.36 -4.05 -2.23
C VAL A 105 8.49 -3.10 -1.04
N ASN A 106 9.73 -2.81 -0.62
CA ASN A 106 9.98 -1.85 0.46
C ASN A 106 9.60 -0.42 0.04
N TYR A 107 9.92 -0.03 -1.18
CA TYR A 107 9.51 1.27 -1.73
C TYR A 107 8.00 1.39 -1.87
N TRP A 108 7.34 0.34 -2.33
CA TRP A 108 5.89 0.29 -2.39
C TRP A 108 5.25 0.44 -1.00
N ARG A 109 5.76 -0.29 0.02
CA ARG A 109 5.29 -0.15 1.40
C ARG A 109 5.53 1.24 1.96
N ALA A 110 6.70 1.82 1.70
CA ALA A 110 7.01 3.19 2.12
C ALA A 110 6.02 4.20 1.54
N ALA A 111 5.69 4.09 0.26
CA ALA A 111 4.71 4.96 -0.40
C ALA A 111 3.28 4.76 0.15
N ASP A 112 2.86 3.51 0.41
CA ASP A 112 1.54 3.19 0.98
C ASP A 112 1.42 3.75 2.42
N SER A 113 2.46 3.57 3.24
CA SER A 113 2.52 4.13 4.60
C SER A 113 2.52 5.65 4.59
N LEU A 114 3.27 6.26 3.67
CA LEU A 114 3.31 7.71 3.50
C LEU A 114 1.93 8.28 3.13
N TYR A 115 1.21 7.60 2.28
CA TYR A 115 -0.16 7.98 1.90
C TYR A 115 -1.14 7.89 3.08
N ASP A 116 -1.10 6.78 3.84
CA ASP A 116 -1.92 6.62 5.04
C ASP A 116 -1.64 7.72 6.09
N ILE A 117 -0.36 8.07 6.29
CA ILE A 117 0.07 9.15 7.19
C ILE A 117 -0.50 10.50 6.72
N THR A 118 -0.47 10.79 5.42
CA THR A 118 -1.04 12.04 4.91
C THR A 118 -2.55 12.11 5.13
N LEU A 119 -3.27 11.00 4.94
CA LEU A 119 -4.71 10.93 5.22
C LEU A 119 -5.03 11.13 6.70
N GLU A 120 -4.25 10.53 7.61
CA GLU A 120 -4.40 10.72 9.05
C GLU A 120 -4.13 12.19 9.43
N SER A 121 -3.08 12.79 8.88
CA SER A 121 -2.75 14.19 9.13
C SER A 121 -3.84 15.15 8.68
N GLU A 122 -4.48 14.90 7.52
CA GLU A 122 -5.60 15.70 7.06
C GLU A 122 -6.81 15.66 8.01
N GLN A 123 -7.09 14.48 8.59
CA GLN A 123 -8.14 14.34 9.58
C GLN A 123 -7.82 15.14 10.84
N LEU A 124 -6.57 15.08 11.31
CA LEU A 124 -6.10 15.84 12.46
C LEU A 124 -6.13 17.35 12.22
N PHE A 125 -5.78 17.80 11.01
CA PHE A 125 -5.89 19.22 10.64
C PHE A 125 -7.33 19.74 10.61
N LYS A 126 -8.32 18.88 10.39
CA LYS A 126 -9.75 19.23 10.40
C LYS A 126 -10.36 19.20 11.81
N ASP A 127 -9.80 18.40 12.71
CA ASP A 127 -10.31 18.28 14.09
C ASP A 127 -9.85 19.46 14.96
N LYS A 128 -10.80 20.29 15.41
CA LYS A 128 -10.54 21.51 16.21
C LYS A 128 -10.49 21.25 17.73
N ASN A 129 -10.88 20.04 18.19
CA ASN A 129 -11.23 19.84 19.60
C ASN A 129 -10.10 19.32 20.51
N LYS A 130 -8.87 19.05 20.01
CA LYS A 130 -7.78 18.45 20.81
C LYS A 130 -6.41 19.05 20.48
N GLU A 131 -6.19 20.31 20.85
CA GLU A 131 -5.03 21.07 20.39
C GLU A 131 -3.67 20.47 20.82
N ASN A 132 -3.50 20.11 22.09
CA ASN A 132 -2.21 19.61 22.59
C ASN A 132 -1.87 18.19 22.11
N THR A 133 -2.83 17.26 22.14
CA THR A 133 -2.62 15.88 21.65
C THR A 133 -2.49 15.82 20.12
N ARG A 134 -3.12 16.75 19.42
CA ARG A 134 -3.03 16.90 17.98
C ARG A 134 -1.64 17.34 17.54
N SER A 135 -1.04 18.33 18.21
CA SER A 135 0.28 18.85 17.87
C SER A 135 1.35 17.77 18.01
N ALA A 136 1.39 17.05 19.13
CA ALA A 136 2.32 15.95 19.33
C ALA A 136 2.16 14.84 18.27
N ARG A 137 0.91 14.50 17.94
CA ARG A 137 0.65 13.47 16.91
C ARG A 137 1.05 13.91 15.51
N LEU A 138 0.81 15.17 15.14
CA LEU A 138 1.23 15.73 13.85
C LEU A 138 2.76 15.76 13.71
N SER A 139 3.48 16.12 14.78
CA SER A 139 4.94 16.09 14.79
C SER A 139 5.49 14.68 14.61
N ASP A 140 4.90 13.69 15.29
CA ASP A 140 5.24 12.27 15.14
C ASP A 140 4.97 11.77 13.70
N LEU A 141 3.82 12.13 13.13
CA LEU A 141 3.50 11.80 11.74
C LEU A 141 4.44 12.48 10.74
N ALA A 142 4.86 13.72 11.00
CA ALA A 142 5.81 14.43 10.15
C ALA A 142 7.17 13.74 10.14
N ALA A 143 7.68 13.32 11.31
CA ALA A 143 8.93 12.56 11.40
C ALA A 143 8.86 11.22 10.65
N GLN A 144 7.76 10.48 10.79
CA GLN A 144 7.55 9.24 10.05
C GLN A 144 7.45 9.49 8.54
N ALA A 145 6.73 10.54 8.11
CA ALA A 145 6.60 10.89 6.70
C ALA A 145 7.97 11.22 6.07
N LEU A 146 8.82 11.96 6.78
CA LEU A 146 10.18 12.25 6.34
C LEU A 146 11.00 10.97 6.14
N SER A 147 10.94 10.02 7.06
CA SER A 147 11.65 8.74 6.93
C SER A 147 11.24 7.97 5.66
N TYR A 148 9.94 7.85 5.39
CA TYR A 148 9.46 7.19 4.18
C TYR A 148 9.80 7.97 2.91
N ALA A 149 9.73 9.31 2.96
CA ALA A 149 10.11 10.15 1.83
C ALA A 149 11.60 10.01 1.48
N VAL A 150 12.47 9.92 2.49
CA VAL A 150 13.91 9.64 2.28
C VAL A 150 14.11 8.31 1.58
N THR A 151 13.47 7.23 2.07
CA THR A 151 13.55 5.91 1.45
C THR A 151 13.17 5.92 -0.05
N LEU A 152 12.11 6.66 -0.40
CA LEU A 152 11.66 6.77 -1.79
C LEU A 152 12.59 7.63 -2.65
N ARG A 153 13.18 8.68 -2.09
CA ARG A 153 14.16 9.54 -2.78
C ARG A 153 15.49 8.81 -3.00
N GLU A 154 15.98 8.06 -2.02
CA GLU A 154 17.17 7.21 -2.17
C GLU A 154 16.98 6.13 -3.24
N ALA A 155 15.76 5.66 -3.44
CA ALA A 155 15.39 4.77 -4.54
C ALA A 155 15.26 5.47 -5.90
N GLU A 156 15.53 6.77 -5.98
CA GLU A 156 15.37 7.59 -7.19
C GLU A 156 13.95 7.56 -7.77
N ILE A 157 12.92 7.41 -6.90
CA ILE A 157 11.51 7.45 -7.28
C ILE A 157 10.98 8.87 -7.06
N PRO A 158 10.72 9.65 -8.12
CA PRO A 158 10.16 10.99 -7.99
C PRO A 158 8.78 11.03 -7.32
N GLU A 159 8.47 12.11 -6.61
CA GLU A 159 7.22 12.29 -5.85
C GLU A 159 5.95 12.10 -6.69
N LYS A 160 6.01 12.37 -7.99
CA LYS A 160 4.86 12.15 -8.89
C LYS A 160 4.42 10.68 -9.01
N TYR A 161 5.24 9.72 -8.58
CA TYR A 161 4.90 8.30 -8.62
C TYR A 161 4.48 7.73 -7.26
N TRP A 162 4.54 8.49 -6.16
CA TRP A 162 4.30 7.98 -4.82
C TRP A 162 2.82 7.69 -4.50
N LEU A 163 1.92 8.02 -5.41
CA LEU A 163 0.50 7.69 -5.22
C LEU A 163 0.30 6.17 -5.22
N PRO A 164 -0.46 5.59 -4.27
CA PRO A 164 -0.65 4.14 -4.18
C PRO A 164 -1.08 3.49 -5.50
N ALA A 165 -2.00 4.11 -6.24
CA ALA A 165 -2.46 3.58 -7.53
C ALA A 165 -1.33 3.46 -8.58
N ILE A 166 -0.33 4.32 -8.52
CA ILE A 166 0.84 4.29 -9.40
C ILE A 166 1.83 3.25 -8.89
N MET A 167 2.11 3.25 -7.59
CA MET A 167 3.03 2.29 -6.97
C MET A 167 2.52 0.85 -7.09
N ASP A 168 1.20 0.64 -7.04
CA ASP A 168 0.57 -0.66 -7.32
C ASP A 168 0.87 -1.13 -8.75
N TRP A 169 0.75 -0.23 -9.73
CA TRP A 169 1.07 -0.55 -11.12
C TRP A 169 2.55 -0.86 -11.31
N LEU A 170 3.43 -0.05 -10.70
CA LEU A 170 4.88 -0.24 -10.75
C LEU A 170 5.30 -1.56 -10.09
N LEU A 171 4.81 -1.84 -8.88
CA LEU A 171 5.07 -3.10 -8.18
C LEU A 171 4.67 -4.29 -9.04
N PHE A 172 3.52 -4.19 -9.65
CA PHE A 172 2.97 -5.21 -10.47
C PHE A 172 3.78 -5.45 -11.74
N THR A 173 4.19 -4.39 -12.45
CA THR A 173 5.06 -4.47 -13.63
C THR A 173 6.44 -5.01 -13.26
N TRP A 174 6.99 -4.57 -12.12
CA TRP A 174 8.24 -5.09 -11.59
C TRP A 174 8.16 -6.58 -11.28
N TYR A 175 7.05 -7.05 -10.72
CA TYR A 175 6.81 -8.45 -10.42
C TYR A 175 6.82 -9.34 -11.67
N LYS A 176 6.27 -8.83 -12.76
CA LYS A 176 6.26 -9.51 -14.07
C LYS A 176 7.68 -9.58 -14.65
N ASN A 177 8.48 -8.57 -14.42
CA ASN A 177 9.79 -8.38 -15.04
C ASN A 177 10.85 -8.08 -13.97
N ARG A 178 11.15 -9.07 -13.11
CA ARG A 178 11.93 -8.94 -11.86
C ARG A 178 13.29 -8.28 -11.97
N ASN A 179 13.88 -8.20 -13.15
CA ASN A 179 15.22 -7.66 -13.39
C ASN A 179 15.21 -6.24 -13.94
N LEU A 180 14.06 -5.58 -13.98
CA LEU A 180 13.97 -4.23 -14.52
C LEU A 180 14.43 -3.20 -13.47
N PRO A 181 15.34 -2.28 -13.84
CA PRO A 181 15.71 -1.17 -12.97
C PRO A 181 14.52 -0.22 -12.76
N VAL A 182 14.50 0.45 -11.60
CA VAL A 182 13.43 1.39 -11.23
C VAL A 182 13.21 2.45 -12.31
N SER A 183 14.28 3.04 -12.82
CA SER A 183 14.24 4.07 -13.87
C SER A 183 13.51 3.61 -15.15
N TYR A 184 13.62 2.33 -15.50
CA TYR A 184 12.92 1.77 -16.64
C TYR A 184 11.44 1.53 -16.34
N LEU A 185 11.10 1.07 -15.14
CA LEU A 185 9.70 0.92 -14.69
C LEU A 185 8.96 2.26 -14.74
N LEU A 186 9.61 3.35 -14.32
CA LEU A 186 9.03 4.70 -14.37
C LEU A 186 8.74 5.13 -15.81
N LYS A 187 9.64 4.85 -16.75
CA LYS A 187 9.41 5.11 -18.18
C LYS A 187 8.24 4.30 -18.74
N LEU A 188 8.15 3.02 -18.39
CA LEU A 188 7.03 2.17 -18.79
C LEU A 188 5.69 2.70 -18.26
N TYR A 189 5.65 3.20 -17.02
CA TYR A 189 4.44 3.83 -16.49
C TYR A 189 4.06 5.10 -17.23
N ASP A 190 5.02 5.96 -17.56
CA ASP A 190 4.76 7.19 -18.32
C ASP A 190 4.19 6.87 -19.73
N GLU A 191 4.70 5.82 -20.39
CA GLU A 191 4.16 5.36 -21.66
C GLU A 191 2.75 4.76 -21.52
N TYR A 192 2.55 3.90 -20.51
CA TYR A 192 1.24 3.35 -20.18
C TYR A 192 0.23 4.46 -19.90
N SER A 193 0.61 5.44 -19.08
CA SER A 193 -0.26 6.55 -18.74
C SER A 193 -0.69 7.38 -19.96
N LYS A 194 0.19 7.53 -20.96
CA LYS A 194 -0.11 8.26 -22.20
C LYS A 194 -0.99 7.46 -23.17
N LYS A 195 -0.78 6.14 -23.27
CA LYS A 195 -1.44 5.31 -24.28
C LYS A 195 -2.77 4.71 -23.79
N GLU A 196 -2.77 4.18 -22.54
CA GLU A 196 -3.86 3.35 -22.04
C GLU A 196 -4.84 4.09 -21.11
N LEU A 197 -4.39 5.18 -20.47
CA LEU A 197 -5.28 5.97 -19.63
C LEU A 197 -6.04 6.99 -20.48
N ASN A 198 -7.37 6.95 -20.45
CA ASN A 198 -8.18 8.00 -21.05
C ASN A 198 -8.00 9.34 -20.33
N GLY A 199 -8.34 10.44 -21.01
CA GLY A 199 -8.14 11.80 -20.48
C GLY A 199 -8.75 12.02 -19.09
N PHE A 200 -9.94 11.47 -18.84
CA PHE A 200 -10.61 11.60 -17.54
C PHE A 200 -9.83 10.92 -16.41
N LYS A 201 -9.33 9.69 -16.62
CA LYS A 201 -8.52 8.97 -15.63
C LYS A 201 -7.20 9.69 -15.37
N ARG A 202 -6.53 10.21 -16.40
CA ARG A 202 -5.29 11.00 -16.25
C ARG A 202 -5.51 12.25 -15.40
N VAL A 203 -6.55 13.02 -15.69
CA VAL A 203 -6.88 14.22 -14.91
C VAL A 203 -7.22 13.86 -13.46
N LYS A 204 -7.93 12.77 -13.23
CA LYS A 204 -8.23 12.30 -11.87
C LYS A 204 -6.96 11.96 -11.10
N ILE A 205 -6.07 11.14 -11.67
CA ILE A 205 -4.78 10.78 -11.05
C ILE A 205 -3.95 12.03 -10.79
N GLN A 206 -3.88 12.95 -11.74
CA GLN A 206 -3.13 14.20 -11.58
C GLN A 206 -3.67 15.07 -10.42
N LYS A 207 -4.99 15.18 -10.27
CA LYS A 207 -5.59 15.86 -9.13
C LYS A 207 -5.27 15.19 -7.80
N GLU A 208 -5.34 13.86 -7.73
CA GLU A 208 -4.97 13.09 -6.55
C GLU A 208 -3.48 13.26 -6.20
N GLN A 209 -2.60 13.27 -7.21
CA GLN A 209 -1.16 13.54 -7.02
C GLN A 209 -0.92 14.94 -6.42
N LEU A 210 -1.51 15.96 -7.00
CA LEU A 210 -1.36 17.34 -6.49
C LEU A 210 -1.90 17.48 -5.07
N HIS A 211 -3.05 16.88 -4.79
CA HIS A 211 -3.62 16.89 -3.45
C HIS A 211 -2.70 16.20 -2.44
N PHE A 212 -2.21 15.00 -2.76
CA PHE A 212 -1.29 14.25 -1.93
C PHE A 212 0.02 15.02 -1.67
N GLN A 213 0.63 15.59 -2.71
CA GLN A 213 1.86 16.40 -2.57
C GLN A 213 1.64 17.63 -1.68
N HIS A 214 0.48 18.30 -1.82
CA HIS A 214 0.13 19.44 -0.98
C HIS A 214 -0.05 19.03 0.49
N SER A 215 -0.74 17.93 0.75
CA SER A 215 -0.96 17.41 2.10
C SER A 215 0.35 16.95 2.76
N LEU A 216 1.20 16.27 2.01
CA LEU A 216 2.54 15.87 2.46
C LEU A 216 3.41 17.09 2.81
N LYS A 217 3.46 18.08 1.93
CA LYS A 217 4.22 19.31 2.16
C LYS A 217 3.71 20.08 3.39
N ARG A 218 2.39 20.14 3.57
CA ARG A 218 1.78 20.75 4.75
C ARG A 218 2.17 20.01 6.04
N LEU A 219 2.19 18.68 6.02
CA LEU A 219 2.57 17.87 7.18
C LEU A 219 4.05 18.05 7.51
N VAL A 220 4.94 17.96 6.53
CA VAL A 220 6.38 18.09 6.71
C VAL A 220 6.78 19.48 7.21
N ASN A 221 6.07 20.53 6.78
CA ASN A 221 6.32 21.90 7.25
C ASN A 221 5.71 22.19 8.63
N TYR A 222 4.95 21.27 9.20
CA TYR A 222 4.37 21.40 10.54
C TYR A 222 5.34 20.97 11.65
N GLY A 223 6.24 20.03 11.38
CA GLY A 223 7.29 19.56 12.30
C GLY A 223 8.54 20.41 12.20
#